data_4d54e9986d3799f5586d42fdbcc3644d
#
_entry.id   4d54e9986d3799f5586d42fdbcc3644d
#
_cell.length_a   1.000
_cell.length_b   1.000
_cell.length_c   1.000
_cell.angle_alpha   90.00
_cell.angle_beta   90.00
_cell.angle_gamma   90.00
#
_symmetry.space_group_name_H-M   'P 1'
#
loop_
_entity.id
_entity.type
_entity.pdbx_description
1 polymer ?
#
loop_
_entity_poly.entity_id
_entity_poly.type
_entity_poly.pdbx_seq_one_letter_code
_entity_poly.pdbx_strand_id
1 'polypeptide(L)'
;MKAAVISLGSTSSDWIIEEMKKLFDEVDHINIRDVEINFSGNKAEILYGGKLLPNYDCVHTLGSFRYANLLNSLTVIMPESVFMPIQANAYTIAHDKLLTQLALQKNNIPMPRTYVAATTAAARSIFGQVKYPIIMKFPNGTQGKGVLVAESFPSASSIMDALSSLRQPFIIQEFVDTDGKDIRVIVVGDEVVAAYQREAAENEIRSNIHQGGSGAQVILDDETKRLAIKAAKAVGAQICGVDILLCSHKGPLVIEVNISPGMQGVTKYSGINVAEKIANYLFSETKKLKNIGMDTGMKDIMSSLDKPESEFHFVTNLDFRGKRVLLSETITKCAKLKEEVEYQVSVKPNEVLIKKL
;
A
#
# COMPACT_ATOMS: atom_id res chain seq x y z
N MET A 1 15.17 -16.65 -9.81
CA MET A 1 13.86 -16.22 -9.26
C MET A 1 12.97 -15.76 -10.39
N LYS A 2 11.72 -16.20 -10.38
CA LYS A 2 10.72 -15.85 -11.39
C LYS A 2 9.79 -14.76 -10.85
N ALA A 3 9.53 -13.72 -11.65
CA ALA A 3 8.66 -12.62 -11.26
C ALA A 3 7.56 -12.36 -12.28
N ALA A 4 6.47 -11.72 -11.83
CA ALA A 4 5.43 -11.21 -12.71
C ALA A 4 5.10 -9.75 -12.40
N VAL A 5 4.78 -9.00 -13.45
CA VAL A 5 4.14 -7.69 -13.36
C VAL A 5 2.73 -7.80 -13.91
N ILE A 6 1.74 -7.63 -13.06
CA ILE A 6 0.31 -7.66 -13.45
C ILE A 6 -0.15 -6.23 -13.67
N SER A 7 -0.45 -5.86 -14.91
CA SER A 7 -0.80 -4.47 -15.25
C SER A 7 -1.71 -4.39 -16.49
N LEU A 8 -2.13 -3.15 -16.83
CA LEU A 8 -2.85 -2.85 -18.07
C LEU A 8 -1.93 -2.58 -19.27
N GLY A 9 -0.60 -2.66 -19.07
CA GLY A 9 0.39 -2.24 -20.06
C GLY A 9 0.49 -0.72 -20.15
N SER A 10 1.24 -0.12 -19.24
CA SER A 10 1.57 1.31 -19.27
C SER A 10 3.06 1.48 -19.44
N THR A 11 3.49 2.62 -19.96
CA THR A 11 4.93 2.97 -20.05
C THR A 11 5.65 2.76 -18.70
N SER A 12 4.99 3.06 -17.59
CA SER A 12 5.56 2.84 -16.26
C SER A 12 5.73 1.36 -15.95
N SER A 13 4.77 0.51 -16.31
CA SER A 13 4.92 -0.95 -16.13
C SER A 13 6.01 -1.54 -17.02
N ASP A 14 6.12 -1.04 -18.27
CA ASP A 14 7.13 -1.50 -19.20
C ASP A 14 8.55 -1.18 -18.70
N TRP A 15 8.77 0.03 -18.20
CA TRP A 15 10.05 0.40 -17.60
C TRP A 15 10.42 -0.47 -16.38
N ILE A 16 9.45 -0.79 -15.52
CA ILE A 16 9.69 -1.70 -14.38
C ILE A 16 10.07 -3.08 -14.89
N ILE A 17 9.34 -3.63 -15.87
CA ILE A 17 9.62 -4.94 -16.46
C ILE A 17 11.03 -5.00 -17.06
N GLU A 18 11.43 -3.97 -17.81
CA GLU A 18 12.78 -3.88 -18.39
C GLU A 18 13.87 -3.91 -17.32
N GLU A 19 13.70 -3.18 -16.23
CA GLU A 19 14.67 -3.19 -15.13
C GLU A 19 14.65 -4.51 -14.35
N MET A 20 13.47 -5.11 -14.11
CA MET A 20 13.35 -6.42 -13.47
C MET A 20 14.01 -7.53 -14.27
N LYS A 21 13.94 -7.51 -15.61
CA LYS A 21 14.61 -8.48 -16.48
C LYS A 21 16.13 -8.50 -16.35
N LYS A 22 16.75 -7.45 -15.82
CA LYS A 22 18.19 -7.42 -15.54
C LYS A 22 18.57 -8.17 -14.26
N LEU A 23 17.60 -8.45 -13.38
CA LEU A 23 17.81 -8.97 -12.03
C LEU A 23 17.20 -10.38 -11.82
N PHE A 24 15.99 -10.59 -12.32
CA PHE A 24 15.28 -11.86 -12.22
C PHE A 24 15.59 -12.78 -13.41
N ASP A 25 15.58 -14.10 -13.21
CA ASP A 25 15.84 -15.07 -14.26
C ASP A 25 14.73 -15.08 -15.33
N GLU A 26 13.50 -14.79 -14.90
CA GLU A 26 12.32 -14.73 -15.76
C GLU A 26 11.35 -13.66 -15.23
N VAL A 27 10.80 -12.82 -16.12
CA VAL A 27 9.82 -11.80 -15.80
C VAL A 27 8.67 -11.84 -16.81
N ASP A 28 7.48 -12.18 -16.34
CA ASP A 28 6.28 -12.20 -17.16
C ASP A 28 5.49 -10.90 -17.02
N HIS A 29 4.98 -10.39 -18.13
CA HIS A 29 3.94 -9.37 -18.13
C HIS A 29 2.58 -10.04 -18.25
N ILE A 30 1.72 -9.85 -17.26
CA ILE A 30 0.38 -10.40 -17.20
C ILE A 30 -0.62 -9.24 -17.36
N ASN A 31 -1.42 -9.30 -18.43
CA ASN A 31 -2.47 -8.32 -18.62
C ASN A 31 -3.60 -8.59 -17.61
N ILE A 32 -3.88 -7.63 -16.75
CA ILE A 32 -4.90 -7.75 -15.71
C ILE A 32 -6.31 -8.07 -16.26
N ARG A 33 -6.59 -7.75 -17.55
CA ARG A 33 -7.87 -8.04 -18.18
C ARG A 33 -8.11 -9.51 -18.42
N ASP A 34 -7.04 -10.29 -18.50
CA ASP A 34 -7.07 -11.72 -18.79
C ASP A 34 -6.85 -12.56 -17.52
N VAL A 35 -6.87 -11.89 -16.35
CA VAL A 35 -6.79 -12.55 -15.04
C VAL A 35 -8.18 -12.89 -14.56
N GLU A 36 -8.38 -14.13 -14.17
CA GLU A 36 -9.61 -14.67 -13.61
C GLU A 36 -9.36 -15.27 -12.23
N ILE A 37 -10.35 -15.21 -11.35
CA ILE A 37 -10.32 -15.92 -10.07
C ILE A 37 -11.49 -16.90 -10.05
N ASN A 38 -11.18 -18.16 -9.86
CA ASN A 38 -12.15 -19.24 -9.75
C ASN A 38 -12.28 -19.65 -8.26
N PHE A 39 -13.49 -19.58 -7.73
CA PHE A 39 -13.83 -20.08 -6.41
C PHE A 39 -14.62 -21.38 -6.56
N SER A 40 -14.00 -22.52 -6.33
CA SER A 40 -14.65 -23.83 -6.42
C SER A 40 -14.43 -24.64 -5.14
N GLY A 41 -15.52 -24.95 -4.44
CA GLY A 41 -15.47 -25.69 -3.18
C GLY A 41 -14.61 -24.98 -2.13
N ASN A 42 -13.54 -25.63 -1.65
CA ASN A 42 -12.64 -25.08 -0.62
C ASN A 42 -11.36 -24.47 -1.22
N LYS A 43 -11.30 -24.25 -2.53
CA LYS A 43 -10.11 -23.71 -3.21
C LYS A 43 -10.46 -22.45 -3.98
N ALA A 44 -9.53 -21.50 -3.92
CA ALA A 44 -9.51 -20.35 -4.82
C ALA A 44 -8.30 -20.50 -5.75
N GLU A 45 -8.51 -20.33 -7.04
CA GLU A 45 -7.48 -20.48 -8.08
C GLU A 45 -7.40 -19.20 -8.89
N ILE A 46 -6.18 -18.78 -9.22
CA ILE A 46 -5.93 -17.66 -10.11
C ILE A 46 -5.61 -18.22 -11.48
N LEU A 47 -6.35 -17.76 -12.48
CA LEU A 47 -6.17 -18.16 -13.87
C LEU A 47 -5.71 -16.97 -14.71
N TYR A 48 -4.95 -17.29 -15.76
CA TYR A 48 -4.54 -16.34 -16.80
C TYR A 48 -4.80 -16.97 -18.16
N GLY A 49 -5.70 -16.38 -18.94
CA GLY A 49 -6.12 -16.94 -20.21
C GLY A 49 -6.69 -18.36 -20.10
N GLY A 50 -7.48 -18.63 -19.06
CA GLY A 50 -8.10 -19.95 -18.80
C GLY A 50 -7.16 -21.03 -18.27
N LYS A 51 -5.89 -20.73 -17.96
CA LYS A 51 -4.91 -21.66 -17.37
C LYS A 51 -4.50 -21.19 -15.99
N LEU A 52 -4.13 -22.13 -15.13
CA LEU A 52 -3.59 -21.77 -13.82
C LEU A 52 -2.41 -20.82 -13.97
N LEU A 53 -2.43 -19.76 -13.14
CA LEU A 53 -1.33 -18.81 -13.09
C LEU A 53 -0.04 -19.56 -12.68
N PRO A 54 1.09 -19.37 -13.38
CA PRO A 54 2.36 -19.96 -13.00
C PRO A 54 2.80 -19.52 -11.59
N ASN A 55 3.65 -20.32 -10.97
CA ASN A 55 4.26 -19.95 -9.70
C ASN A 55 5.31 -18.86 -9.90
N TYR A 56 5.28 -17.85 -9.05
CA TYR A 56 6.23 -16.75 -9.02
C TYR A 56 6.86 -16.61 -7.64
N ASP A 57 8.06 -16.05 -7.58
CA ASP A 57 8.72 -15.65 -6.34
C ASP A 57 8.34 -14.21 -5.95
N CYS A 58 8.00 -13.39 -6.96
CA CYS A 58 7.61 -11.99 -6.79
C CYS A 58 6.47 -11.64 -7.73
N VAL A 59 5.47 -10.93 -7.23
CA VAL A 59 4.38 -10.37 -8.05
C VAL A 59 4.20 -8.89 -7.72
N HIS A 60 4.42 -8.03 -8.72
CA HIS A 60 4.14 -6.60 -8.62
C HIS A 60 2.90 -6.27 -9.45
N THR A 61 1.94 -5.59 -8.82
CA THR A 61 0.65 -5.27 -9.45
C THR A 61 0.49 -3.77 -9.63
N LEU A 62 0.01 -3.38 -10.79
CA LEU A 62 -0.30 -2.00 -11.16
C LEU A 62 -1.69 -1.96 -11.78
N GLY A 63 -2.63 -1.28 -11.14
CA GLY A 63 -4.01 -1.24 -11.63
C GLY A 63 -4.75 0.03 -11.26
N SER A 64 -5.85 0.29 -11.95
CA SER A 64 -6.77 1.37 -11.61
C SER A 64 -7.82 0.90 -10.60
N PHE A 65 -8.58 1.85 -10.04
CA PHE A 65 -9.69 1.58 -9.11
C PHE A 65 -10.69 0.52 -9.62
N ARG A 66 -10.85 0.36 -10.93
CA ARG A 66 -11.75 -0.63 -11.54
C ARG A 66 -11.36 -2.07 -11.23
N TYR A 67 -10.08 -2.30 -10.96
CA TYR A 67 -9.52 -3.62 -10.65
C TYR A 67 -9.16 -3.81 -9.18
N ALA A 68 -9.51 -2.84 -8.33
CA ALA A 68 -9.14 -2.86 -6.91
C ALA A 68 -9.59 -4.15 -6.21
N ASN A 69 -10.84 -4.58 -6.41
CA ASN A 69 -11.36 -5.81 -5.80
C ASN A 69 -10.68 -7.09 -6.36
N LEU A 70 -10.39 -7.12 -7.66
CA LEU A 70 -9.66 -8.24 -8.28
C LEU A 70 -8.24 -8.34 -7.70
N LEU A 71 -7.52 -7.21 -7.63
CA LEU A 71 -6.15 -7.18 -7.09
C LEU A 71 -6.10 -7.49 -5.59
N ASN A 72 -7.08 -7.01 -4.82
CA ASN A 72 -7.24 -7.39 -3.42
C ASN A 72 -7.40 -8.91 -3.29
N SER A 73 -8.36 -9.49 -4.02
CA SER A 73 -8.62 -10.94 -3.98
C SER A 73 -7.42 -11.76 -4.43
N LEU A 74 -6.76 -11.35 -5.51
CA LEU A 74 -5.54 -11.97 -6.01
C LEU A 74 -4.45 -11.98 -4.92
N THR A 75 -4.23 -10.86 -4.25
CA THR A 75 -3.21 -10.74 -3.20
C THR A 75 -3.52 -11.61 -1.99
N VAL A 76 -4.81 -11.76 -1.62
CA VAL A 76 -5.23 -12.67 -0.53
C VAL A 76 -5.00 -14.14 -0.88
N ILE A 77 -5.19 -14.52 -2.16
CA ILE A 77 -5.09 -15.91 -2.61
C ILE A 77 -3.62 -16.32 -2.84
N MET A 78 -2.75 -15.35 -3.19
CA MET A 78 -1.33 -15.64 -3.42
C MET A 78 -0.69 -16.25 -2.18
N PRO A 79 0.18 -17.26 -2.35
CA PRO A 79 0.93 -17.85 -1.24
C PRO A 79 1.79 -16.82 -0.51
N GLU A 80 1.95 -16.94 0.79
CA GLU A 80 2.82 -16.08 1.61
C GLU A 80 4.30 -16.13 1.20
N SER A 81 4.71 -17.18 0.49
CA SER A 81 6.04 -17.32 -0.08
C SER A 81 6.31 -16.41 -1.29
N VAL A 82 5.27 -15.78 -1.84
CA VAL A 82 5.37 -14.84 -2.96
C VAL A 82 5.49 -13.42 -2.41
N PHE A 83 6.56 -12.75 -2.75
CA PHE A 83 6.72 -11.36 -2.34
C PHE A 83 5.78 -10.44 -3.14
N MET A 84 4.92 -9.70 -2.42
CA MET A 84 4.04 -8.67 -2.98
C MET A 84 4.21 -7.36 -2.20
N PRO A 85 4.62 -6.25 -2.85
CA PRO A 85 4.91 -4.98 -2.16
C PRO A 85 3.65 -4.22 -1.72
N ILE A 86 2.47 -4.64 -2.15
CA ILE A 86 1.18 -4.01 -1.85
C ILE A 86 0.31 -4.99 -1.08
N GLN A 87 -0.11 -4.60 0.12
CA GLN A 87 -1.03 -5.40 0.94
C GLN A 87 -2.43 -5.45 0.30
N ALA A 88 -3.15 -6.54 0.49
CA ALA A 88 -4.45 -6.75 -0.14
C ALA A 88 -5.44 -5.59 0.10
N ASN A 89 -5.58 -5.14 1.34
CA ASN A 89 -6.48 -4.05 1.70
C ASN A 89 -6.06 -2.67 1.14
N ALA A 90 -4.78 -2.52 0.77
CA ALA A 90 -4.26 -1.27 0.21
C ALA A 90 -4.94 -0.89 -1.11
N TYR A 91 -5.36 -1.89 -1.91
CA TYR A 91 -6.08 -1.62 -3.17
C TYR A 91 -7.43 -0.93 -2.93
N THR A 92 -8.15 -1.33 -1.91
CA THR A 92 -9.42 -0.69 -1.53
C THR A 92 -9.18 0.67 -0.88
N ILE A 93 -8.23 0.76 0.05
CA ILE A 93 -7.93 1.98 0.79
C ILE A 93 -7.42 3.08 -0.15
N ALA A 94 -6.45 2.80 -1.01
CA ALA A 94 -5.82 3.82 -1.84
C ALA A 94 -6.71 4.33 -2.97
N HIS A 95 -7.69 3.55 -3.41
CA HIS A 95 -8.62 3.95 -4.46
C HIS A 95 -9.88 4.63 -3.96
N ASP A 96 -10.10 4.68 -2.65
CA ASP A 96 -11.19 5.42 -2.00
C ASP A 96 -10.62 6.55 -1.13
N LYS A 97 -10.92 7.80 -1.50
CA LYS A 97 -10.40 8.98 -0.79
C LYS A 97 -10.85 9.04 0.68
N LEU A 98 -12.05 8.52 0.99
CA LEU A 98 -12.52 8.48 2.37
C LEU A 98 -11.76 7.46 3.19
N LEU A 99 -11.55 6.25 2.64
CA LEU A 99 -10.76 5.21 3.32
C LEU A 99 -9.30 5.63 3.48
N THR A 100 -8.73 6.30 2.47
CA THR A 100 -7.39 6.90 2.59
C THR A 100 -7.34 7.90 3.73
N GLN A 101 -8.28 8.85 3.83
CA GLN A 101 -8.32 9.82 4.92
C GLN A 101 -8.46 9.15 6.30
N LEU A 102 -9.26 8.10 6.41
CA LEU A 102 -9.39 7.32 7.65
C LEU A 102 -8.09 6.61 8.03
N ALA A 103 -7.37 6.05 7.05
CA ALA A 103 -6.08 5.41 7.29
C ALA A 103 -5.02 6.44 7.75
N LEU A 104 -4.97 7.61 7.12
CA LEU A 104 -4.10 8.71 7.53
C LEU A 104 -4.45 9.20 8.94
N GLN A 105 -5.74 9.41 9.25
CA GLN A 105 -6.21 9.87 10.55
C GLN A 105 -5.81 8.89 11.67
N LYS A 106 -6.03 7.59 11.48
CA LYS A 106 -5.66 6.54 12.46
C LYS A 106 -4.17 6.52 12.78
N ASN A 107 -3.34 6.95 11.85
CA ASN A 107 -1.89 6.99 12.01
C ASN A 107 -1.35 8.39 12.37
N ASN A 108 -2.23 9.33 12.74
CA ASN A 108 -1.86 10.71 13.09
C ASN A 108 -0.99 11.37 12.00
N ILE A 109 -1.42 11.24 10.75
CA ILE A 109 -0.75 11.85 9.60
C ILE A 109 -1.44 13.18 9.28
N PRO A 110 -0.71 14.31 9.23
CA PRO A 110 -1.27 15.59 8.85
C PRO A 110 -1.90 15.56 7.46
N MET A 111 -3.13 16.05 7.39
CA MET A 111 -3.91 16.11 6.15
C MET A 111 -4.86 17.32 6.18
N PRO A 112 -5.36 17.81 5.03
CA PRO A 112 -6.37 18.85 5.00
C PRO A 112 -7.65 18.41 5.73
N ARG A 113 -8.28 19.32 6.46
CA ARG A 113 -9.52 19.05 7.19
C ARG A 113 -10.59 18.57 6.21
N THR A 114 -11.16 17.41 6.48
CA THR A 114 -12.08 16.72 5.58
C THR A 114 -13.36 16.37 6.31
N TYR A 115 -14.51 16.57 5.64
CA TYR A 115 -15.84 16.33 6.16
C TYR A 115 -16.61 15.40 5.20
N VAL A 116 -17.43 14.56 5.76
CA VAL A 116 -18.38 13.70 5.05
C VAL A 116 -19.76 13.93 5.64
N ALA A 117 -20.75 14.07 4.80
CA ALA A 117 -22.13 14.24 5.20
C ALA A 117 -23.01 13.13 4.59
N ALA A 118 -23.84 12.51 5.40
CA ALA A 118 -24.78 11.49 4.94
C ALA A 118 -26.01 12.09 4.20
N THR A 119 -26.31 13.37 4.46
CA THR A 119 -27.47 14.06 3.90
C THR A 119 -27.10 15.46 3.42
N THR A 120 -27.89 16.02 2.50
CA THR A 120 -27.73 17.39 2.04
C THR A 120 -27.94 18.41 3.17
N ALA A 121 -28.83 18.13 4.13
CA ALA A 121 -29.03 18.98 5.32
C ALA A 121 -27.77 19.04 6.18
N ALA A 122 -27.11 17.89 6.44
CA ALA A 122 -25.85 17.84 7.16
C ALA A 122 -24.74 18.56 6.39
N ALA A 123 -24.67 18.39 5.06
CA ALA A 123 -23.70 19.10 4.22
C ALA A 123 -23.89 20.63 4.29
N ARG A 124 -25.13 21.13 4.22
CA ARG A 124 -25.42 22.56 4.38
C ARG A 124 -24.99 23.12 5.75
N SER A 125 -25.15 22.32 6.82
CA SER A 125 -24.64 22.70 8.14
C SER A 125 -23.11 22.85 8.14
N ILE A 126 -22.39 21.94 7.47
CA ILE A 126 -20.95 22.05 7.31
C ILE A 126 -20.57 23.30 6.51
N PHE A 127 -21.27 23.60 5.40
CA PHE A 127 -21.03 24.79 4.59
C PHE A 127 -21.16 26.10 5.37
N GLY A 128 -22.04 26.14 6.38
CA GLY A 128 -22.20 27.31 7.26
C GLY A 128 -21.05 27.50 8.28
N GLN A 129 -20.18 26.51 8.45
CA GLN A 129 -19.11 26.51 9.48
C GLN A 129 -17.70 26.55 8.91
N VAL A 130 -17.53 26.21 7.63
CA VAL A 130 -16.22 26.15 6.98
C VAL A 130 -15.76 27.52 6.50
N LYS A 131 -14.43 27.67 6.38
CA LYS A 131 -13.83 28.82 5.69
C LYS A 131 -13.75 28.55 4.19
N TYR A 132 -14.18 29.52 3.40
CA TYR A 132 -14.09 29.45 1.94
C TYR A 132 -12.76 30.01 1.44
N PRO A 133 -12.28 29.52 0.25
CA PRO A 133 -12.86 28.50 -0.58
C PRO A 133 -12.76 27.09 0.03
N ILE A 134 -13.59 26.15 -0.46
CA ILE A 134 -13.52 24.72 -0.12
C ILE A 134 -13.40 23.86 -1.36
N ILE A 135 -12.89 22.66 -1.18
CA ILE A 135 -12.84 21.65 -2.25
C ILE A 135 -13.97 20.62 -2.05
N MET A 136 -14.67 20.30 -3.09
CA MET A 136 -15.63 19.19 -3.15
C MET A 136 -15.09 18.12 -4.10
N LYS A 137 -14.97 16.88 -3.65
CA LYS A 137 -14.35 15.78 -4.40
C LYS A 137 -15.25 14.56 -4.46
N PHE A 138 -15.23 13.82 -5.56
CA PHE A 138 -15.79 12.47 -5.57
C PHE A 138 -14.88 11.51 -4.75
N PRO A 139 -15.46 10.56 -3.99
CA PRO A 139 -14.68 9.55 -3.28
C PRO A 139 -13.77 8.76 -4.22
N ASN A 140 -14.31 8.35 -5.37
CA ASN A 140 -13.60 7.64 -6.42
C ASN A 140 -13.30 8.57 -7.59
N GLY A 141 -12.08 8.59 -8.05
CA GLY A 141 -11.66 9.42 -9.18
C GLY A 141 -10.15 9.51 -9.27
N THR A 142 -9.64 9.62 -10.48
CA THR A 142 -8.21 9.71 -10.78
C THR A 142 -7.92 10.95 -11.62
N GLN A 143 -6.67 11.39 -11.65
CA GLN A 143 -6.19 12.49 -12.49
C GLN A 143 -6.87 13.84 -12.23
N GLY A 144 -7.29 14.11 -10.99
CA GLY A 144 -7.96 15.37 -10.64
C GLY A 144 -9.40 15.51 -11.18
N LYS A 145 -9.93 14.50 -11.89
CA LYS A 145 -11.34 14.51 -12.32
C LYS A 145 -12.27 14.41 -11.11
N GLY A 146 -13.32 15.24 -11.09
CA GLY A 146 -14.25 15.30 -9.97
C GLY A 146 -13.76 16.09 -8.75
N VAL A 147 -12.80 17.00 -8.94
CA VAL A 147 -12.39 18.01 -7.97
C VAL A 147 -13.04 19.34 -8.37
N LEU A 148 -13.86 19.89 -7.49
CA LEU A 148 -14.61 21.12 -7.69
C LEU A 148 -14.26 22.11 -6.58
N VAL A 149 -14.17 23.39 -6.90
CA VAL A 149 -13.92 24.46 -5.92
C VAL A 149 -15.21 25.25 -5.71
N ALA A 150 -15.55 25.44 -4.46
CA ALA A 150 -16.65 26.32 -4.08
C ALA A 150 -16.07 27.52 -3.30
N GLU A 151 -16.27 28.71 -3.84
CA GLU A 151 -15.73 29.97 -3.29
C GLU A 151 -16.63 30.59 -2.21
N SER A 152 -17.86 30.09 -2.10
CA SER A 152 -18.89 30.62 -1.19
C SER A 152 -19.93 29.58 -0.84
N PHE A 153 -20.73 29.86 0.19
CA PHE A 153 -21.89 29.05 0.56
C PHE A 153 -22.89 28.84 -0.61
N PRO A 154 -23.29 29.87 -1.38
CA PRO A 154 -24.16 29.66 -2.54
C PRO A 154 -23.54 28.75 -3.61
N SER A 155 -22.24 28.91 -3.89
CA SER A 155 -21.52 28.07 -4.85
C SER A 155 -21.48 26.61 -4.37
N ALA A 156 -21.12 26.36 -3.10
CA ALA A 156 -21.12 25.03 -2.52
C ALA A 156 -22.51 24.37 -2.55
N SER A 157 -23.56 25.16 -2.26
CA SER A 157 -24.94 24.67 -2.31
C SER A 157 -25.37 24.28 -3.73
N SER A 158 -25.04 25.08 -4.74
CA SER A 158 -25.35 24.81 -6.13
C SER A 158 -24.64 23.53 -6.63
N ILE A 159 -23.36 23.38 -6.29
CA ILE A 159 -22.57 22.18 -6.61
C ILE A 159 -23.19 20.95 -5.92
N MET A 160 -23.53 21.05 -4.64
CA MET A 160 -24.16 19.97 -3.89
C MET A 160 -25.50 19.55 -4.52
N ASP A 161 -26.35 20.51 -4.89
CA ASP A 161 -27.66 20.20 -5.50
C ASP A 161 -27.47 19.47 -6.84
N ALA A 162 -26.48 19.87 -7.66
CA ALA A 162 -26.12 19.17 -8.90
C ALA A 162 -25.64 17.74 -8.64
N LEU A 163 -24.71 17.56 -7.69
CA LEU A 163 -24.16 16.25 -7.33
C LEU A 163 -25.26 15.33 -6.75
N SER A 164 -26.14 15.88 -5.93
CA SER A 164 -27.25 15.14 -5.35
C SER A 164 -28.26 14.68 -6.42
N SER A 165 -28.56 15.53 -7.41
CA SER A 165 -29.43 15.19 -8.55
C SER A 165 -28.81 14.03 -9.37
N LEU A 166 -27.50 13.98 -9.48
CA LEU A 166 -26.75 12.90 -10.13
C LEU A 166 -26.51 11.67 -9.22
N ARG A 167 -27.02 11.70 -7.98
CA ARG A 167 -26.80 10.68 -6.94
C ARG A 167 -25.30 10.36 -6.71
N GLN A 168 -24.46 11.37 -6.84
CA GLN A 168 -23.02 11.23 -6.67
C GLN A 168 -22.62 11.58 -5.22
N PRO A 169 -21.99 10.66 -4.48
CA PRO A 169 -21.41 10.98 -3.18
C PRO A 169 -20.23 11.94 -3.35
N PHE A 170 -19.99 12.76 -2.34
CA PHE A 170 -18.86 13.71 -2.32
C PHE A 170 -18.30 13.90 -0.93
N ILE A 171 -17.06 14.30 -0.87
CA ILE A 171 -16.38 14.76 0.33
C ILE A 171 -16.11 16.26 0.23
N ILE A 172 -16.17 16.93 1.38
CA ILE A 172 -15.89 18.36 1.54
C ILE A 172 -14.52 18.46 2.21
N GLN A 173 -13.62 19.26 1.64
CA GLN A 173 -12.27 19.42 2.18
C GLN A 173 -11.89 20.90 2.21
N GLU A 174 -11.12 21.31 3.21
CA GLU A 174 -10.56 22.66 3.25
C GLU A 174 -9.67 22.87 2.01
N PHE A 175 -9.74 24.07 1.49
CA PHE A 175 -8.77 24.54 0.50
C PHE A 175 -7.47 24.93 1.20
N VAL A 176 -6.37 24.37 0.77
CA VAL A 176 -5.03 24.72 1.25
C VAL A 176 -4.34 25.50 0.13
N ASP A 177 -4.08 26.77 0.37
CA ASP A 177 -3.38 27.60 -0.59
C ASP A 177 -1.89 27.24 -0.62
N THR A 178 -1.41 26.86 -1.80
CA THR A 178 -0.02 26.51 -2.09
C THR A 178 0.43 27.08 -3.40
N ASP A 179 -0.18 28.17 -3.87
CA ASP A 179 0.05 28.78 -5.19
C ASP A 179 -0.10 27.77 -6.33
N GLY A 180 -1.06 26.84 -6.23
CA GLY A 180 -1.29 25.79 -7.22
C GLY A 180 -0.19 24.73 -7.28
N LYS A 181 0.61 24.58 -6.24
CA LYS A 181 1.75 23.65 -6.17
C LYS A 181 1.45 22.48 -5.24
N ASP A 182 1.90 21.31 -5.65
CA ASP A 182 1.98 20.13 -4.79
C ASP A 182 3.29 19.35 -5.09
N ILE A 183 3.61 18.42 -4.21
CA ILE A 183 4.79 17.58 -4.36
C ILE A 183 4.35 16.12 -4.51
N ARG A 184 4.80 15.48 -5.60
CA ARG A 184 4.71 14.03 -5.77
C ARG A 184 5.99 13.39 -5.24
N VAL A 185 5.86 12.56 -4.22
CA VAL A 185 6.96 11.81 -3.58
C VAL A 185 6.80 10.34 -3.92
N ILE A 186 7.86 9.69 -4.38
CA ILE A 186 7.86 8.24 -4.61
C ILE A 186 8.54 7.55 -3.45
N VAL A 187 7.79 6.66 -2.81
CA VAL A 187 8.24 5.79 -1.72
C VAL A 187 8.47 4.39 -2.26
N VAL A 188 9.61 3.80 -1.93
CA VAL A 188 9.94 2.40 -2.23
C VAL A 188 10.54 1.79 -0.96
N GLY A 189 9.83 0.84 -0.35
CA GLY A 189 10.16 0.31 0.96
C GLY A 189 10.09 1.38 2.04
N ASP A 190 11.20 1.57 2.72
CA ASP A 190 11.36 2.56 3.79
C ASP A 190 12.11 3.82 3.33
N GLU A 191 12.18 4.07 2.01
CA GLU A 191 12.92 5.18 1.44
C GLU A 191 12.07 6.03 0.51
N VAL A 192 12.32 7.33 0.51
CA VAL A 192 11.91 8.25 -0.55
C VAL A 192 12.98 8.22 -1.63
N VAL A 193 12.66 7.60 -2.77
CA VAL A 193 13.63 7.42 -3.86
C VAL A 193 13.65 8.59 -4.85
N ALA A 194 12.53 9.30 -5.01
CA ALA A 194 12.44 10.46 -5.90
C ALA A 194 11.29 11.36 -5.47
N ALA A 195 11.41 12.65 -5.81
CA ALA A 195 10.33 13.62 -5.64
C ALA A 195 10.43 14.72 -6.71
N TYR A 196 9.29 15.32 -7.03
CA TYR A 196 9.23 16.51 -7.86
C TYR A 196 8.02 17.36 -7.49
N GLN A 197 8.16 18.68 -7.66
CA GLN A 197 7.06 19.62 -7.52
C GLN A 197 6.24 19.63 -8.79
N ARG A 198 4.93 19.64 -8.66
CA ARG A 198 3.98 19.89 -9.74
C ARG A 198 3.39 21.28 -9.56
N GLU A 199 3.15 21.96 -10.64
CA GLU A 199 2.53 23.29 -10.66
C GLU A 199 1.36 23.28 -11.64
N ALA A 200 0.23 23.80 -11.20
CA ALA A 200 -0.97 23.91 -12.02
C ALA A 200 -0.71 24.81 -13.25
N ALA A 201 -1.40 24.51 -14.34
CA ALA A 201 -1.42 25.43 -15.47
C ALA A 201 -2.12 26.75 -15.08
N GLU A 202 -1.84 27.82 -15.81
CA GLU A 202 -2.47 29.12 -15.59
C GLU A 202 -4.00 29.01 -15.61
N ASN A 203 -4.68 29.52 -14.60
CA ASN A 203 -6.13 29.39 -14.38
C ASN A 203 -6.65 27.99 -14.00
N GLU A 204 -5.77 27.06 -13.62
CA GLU A 204 -6.14 25.74 -13.08
C GLU A 204 -5.74 25.64 -11.60
N ILE A 205 -6.59 25.00 -10.80
CA ILE A 205 -6.29 24.75 -9.36
C ILE A 205 -5.57 23.40 -9.19
N ARG A 206 -5.60 22.56 -10.21
CA ARG A 206 -5.06 21.21 -10.18
C ARG A 206 -3.67 21.15 -10.77
N SER A 207 -2.68 20.81 -9.96
CA SER A 207 -1.26 20.69 -10.35
C SER A 207 -0.91 19.45 -11.19
N ASN A 208 -1.91 18.80 -11.82
CA ASN A 208 -1.69 17.57 -12.57
C ASN A 208 -1.01 17.83 -13.93
N ILE A 209 0.19 17.29 -14.14
CA ILE A 209 0.97 17.42 -15.39
C ILE A 209 0.22 16.92 -16.62
N HIS A 210 -0.64 15.89 -16.49
CA HIS A 210 -1.45 15.39 -17.60
C HIS A 210 -2.52 16.39 -18.09
N GLN A 211 -2.72 17.50 -17.37
CA GLN A 211 -3.64 18.58 -17.73
C GLN A 211 -2.90 19.89 -18.06
N GLY A 212 -1.62 19.80 -18.46
CA GLY A 212 -0.84 20.95 -18.89
C GLY A 212 0.00 21.60 -17.79
N GLY A 213 0.00 21.04 -16.56
CA GLY A 213 0.87 21.51 -15.49
C GLY A 213 2.36 21.32 -15.79
N SER A 214 3.20 22.13 -15.17
CA SER A 214 4.65 22.00 -15.21
C SER A 214 5.19 21.20 -14.03
N GLY A 215 6.46 20.80 -14.11
CA GLY A 215 7.15 20.14 -13.01
C GLY A 215 8.53 20.72 -12.78
N ALA A 216 8.99 20.70 -11.54
CA ALA A 216 10.31 21.15 -11.15
C ALA A 216 10.96 20.17 -10.18
N GLN A 217 12.28 20.15 -10.17
CA GLN A 217 13.04 19.42 -9.18
C GLN A 217 12.80 20.02 -7.79
N VAL A 218 12.69 19.16 -6.77
CA VAL A 218 12.53 19.57 -5.38
C VAL A 218 13.45 18.78 -4.47
N ILE A 219 14.01 19.43 -3.46
CA ILE A 219 14.76 18.79 -2.38
C ILE A 219 13.84 18.79 -1.16
N LEU A 220 13.54 17.60 -0.66
CA LEU A 220 12.69 17.43 0.50
C LEU A 220 13.49 17.49 1.80
N ASP A 221 12.92 18.12 2.81
CA ASP A 221 13.39 17.98 4.18
C ASP A 221 13.07 16.59 4.76
N ASP A 222 13.69 16.26 5.87
CA ASP A 222 13.53 14.94 6.49
C ASP A 222 12.14 14.74 7.12
N GLU A 223 11.44 15.80 7.50
CA GLU A 223 10.07 15.75 8.02
C GLU A 223 9.13 15.29 6.92
N THR A 224 9.19 15.92 5.75
CA THR A 224 8.37 15.58 4.58
C THR A 224 8.66 14.16 4.07
N LYS A 225 9.94 13.72 4.08
CA LYS A 225 10.29 12.35 3.73
C LYS A 225 9.69 11.33 4.70
N ARG A 226 9.86 11.55 6.02
CA ARG A 226 9.27 10.68 7.05
C ARG A 226 7.75 10.63 6.95
N LEU A 227 7.11 11.76 6.67
CA LEU A 227 5.67 11.84 6.48
C LEU A 227 5.21 10.98 5.30
N ALA A 228 5.89 11.06 4.15
CA ALA A 228 5.58 10.24 2.98
C ALA A 228 5.70 8.74 3.27
N ILE A 229 6.77 8.31 3.92
CA ILE A 229 6.97 6.90 4.31
C ILE A 229 5.88 6.44 5.28
N LYS A 230 5.53 7.28 6.26
CA LYS A 230 4.46 6.98 7.22
C LYS A 230 3.10 6.84 6.53
N ALA A 231 2.82 7.67 5.52
CA ALA A 231 1.60 7.60 4.72
C ALA A 231 1.52 6.32 3.88
N ALA A 232 2.63 5.92 3.26
CA ALA A 232 2.74 4.66 2.52
C ALA A 232 2.43 3.45 3.42
N LYS A 233 3.05 3.41 4.61
CA LYS A 233 2.80 2.35 5.61
C LYS A 233 1.36 2.34 6.11
N ALA A 234 0.75 3.49 6.35
CA ALA A 234 -0.63 3.61 6.82
C ALA A 234 -1.65 3.03 5.84
N VAL A 235 -1.35 3.08 4.54
CA VAL A 235 -2.17 2.49 3.48
C VAL A 235 -1.83 1.02 3.22
N GLY A 236 -0.66 0.55 3.66
CA GLY A 236 -0.18 -0.81 3.41
C GLY A 236 0.52 -0.97 2.06
N ALA A 237 1.18 0.07 1.56
CA ALA A 237 1.88 0.08 0.29
C ALA A 237 3.38 0.33 0.49
N GLN A 238 4.22 -0.60 0.06
CA GLN A 238 5.68 -0.44 0.06
C GLN A 238 6.19 0.28 -1.20
N ILE A 239 5.37 0.35 -2.24
CA ILE A 239 5.67 1.10 -3.47
C ILE A 239 4.46 1.97 -3.78
N CYS A 240 4.62 3.29 -3.70
CA CYS A 240 3.54 4.22 -3.99
C CYS A 240 4.04 5.63 -4.29
N GLY A 241 3.16 6.46 -4.82
CA GLY A 241 3.32 7.90 -4.91
C GLY A 241 2.49 8.58 -3.82
N VAL A 242 3.09 9.48 -3.07
CA VAL A 242 2.41 10.29 -2.05
C VAL A 242 2.34 11.73 -2.51
N ASP A 243 1.15 12.30 -2.52
CA ASP A 243 0.92 13.70 -2.88
C ASP A 243 0.83 14.55 -1.62
N ILE A 244 1.67 15.57 -1.53
CA ILE A 244 1.85 16.41 -0.34
C ILE A 244 1.71 17.88 -0.72
N LEU A 245 0.90 18.61 0.03
CA LEU A 245 0.84 20.07 0.00
C LEU A 245 1.80 20.64 1.06
N LEU A 246 2.64 21.59 0.66
CA LEU A 246 3.46 22.35 1.62
C LEU A 246 2.73 23.64 2.01
N CYS A 247 2.09 23.62 3.16
CA CYS A 247 1.42 24.77 3.71
C CYS A 247 2.36 25.55 4.64
N SER A 248 2.56 26.83 4.39
CA SER A 248 3.44 27.70 5.20
C SER A 248 3.09 27.73 6.68
N HIS A 249 1.81 27.57 7.04
CA HIS A 249 1.32 27.69 8.41
C HIS A 249 1.06 26.34 9.10
N LYS A 250 0.89 25.24 8.32
CA LYS A 250 0.52 23.92 8.84
C LYS A 250 1.60 22.85 8.59
N GLY A 251 2.66 23.23 7.89
CA GLY A 251 3.66 22.26 7.41
C GLY A 251 3.14 21.34 6.28
N PRO A 252 3.76 20.19 6.08
CA PRO A 252 3.39 19.25 5.02
C PRO A 252 2.08 18.52 5.35
N LEU A 253 1.16 18.47 4.38
CA LEU A 253 -0.15 17.82 4.48
C LEU A 253 -0.31 16.78 3.37
N VAL A 254 -0.59 15.52 3.73
CA VAL A 254 -0.84 14.43 2.76
C VAL A 254 -2.26 14.54 2.22
N ILE A 255 -2.40 14.55 0.90
CA ILE A 255 -3.72 14.59 0.23
C ILE A 255 -4.12 13.27 -0.41
N GLU A 256 -3.16 12.48 -0.89
CA GLU A 256 -3.43 11.23 -1.60
C GLU A 256 -2.23 10.27 -1.51
N VAL A 257 -2.51 8.96 -1.49
CA VAL A 257 -1.52 7.90 -1.67
C VAL A 257 -1.91 7.08 -2.90
N ASN A 258 -1.06 7.03 -3.90
CA ASN A 258 -1.31 6.37 -5.17
C ASN A 258 -0.43 5.11 -5.29
N ILE A 259 -1.04 3.93 -5.26
CA ILE A 259 -0.34 2.63 -5.32
C ILE A 259 0.07 2.20 -6.75
N SER A 260 -0.30 2.96 -7.76
CA SER A 260 0.11 2.73 -9.16
C SER A 260 0.59 4.05 -9.77
N PRO A 261 1.66 4.68 -9.24
CA PRO A 261 2.09 5.99 -9.69
C PRO A 261 2.66 5.95 -11.10
N GLY A 262 2.28 6.95 -11.92
CA GLY A 262 2.96 7.19 -13.20
C GLY A 262 4.38 7.69 -12.94
N MET A 263 5.37 7.11 -13.62
CA MET A 263 6.79 7.41 -13.38
C MET A 263 7.39 8.43 -14.35
N GLN A 264 6.73 8.74 -15.46
CA GLN A 264 7.28 9.62 -16.51
C GLN A 264 7.65 11.00 -15.96
N GLY A 265 6.71 11.64 -15.23
CA GLY A 265 6.92 12.96 -14.65
C GLY A 265 8.06 12.97 -13.64
N VAL A 266 8.02 12.06 -12.67
CA VAL A 266 9.04 12.02 -11.63
C VAL A 266 10.43 11.70 -12.19
N THR A 267 10.56 10.76 -13.12
CA THR A 267 11.83 10.42 -13.77
C THR A 267 12.37 11.63 -14.56
N LYS A 268 11.51 12.32 -15.31
CA LYS A 268 11.90 13.50 -16.09
C LYS A 268 12.45 14.64 -15.22
N TYR A 269 11.75 14.97 -14.13
CA TYR A 269 12.07 16.16 -13.34
C TYR A 269 13.07 15.89 -12.19
N SER A 270 13.13 14.67 -11.65
CA SER A 270 14.15 14.31 -10.66
C SER A 270 15.46 13.83 -11.26
N GLY A 271 15.46 13.37 -12.52
CA GLY A 271 16.61 12.73 -13.15
C GLY A 271 16.92 11.31 -12.62
N ILE A 272 16.04 10.74 -11.78
CA ILE A 272 16.25 9.44 -11.12
C ILE A 272 15.50 8.35 -11.89
N ASN A 273 16.17 7.23 -12.20
CA ASN A 273 15.53 6.04 -12.73
C ASN A 273 14.72 5.32 -11.62
N VAL A 274 13.46 5.73 -11.48
CA VAL A 274 12.56 5.18 -10.45
C VAL A 274 12.26 3.69 -10.70
N ALA A 275 12.18 3.27 -11.96
CA ALA A 275 11.94 1.87 -12.31
C ALA A 275 13.07 0.95 -11.81
N GLU A 276 14.32 1.39 -11.95
CA GLU A 276 15.48 0.69 -11.40
C GLU A 276 15.43 0.56 -9.88
N LYS A 277 15.04 1.63 -9.17
CA LYS A 277 14.88 1.60 -7.71
C LYS A 277 13.81 0.59 -7.27
N ILE A 278 12.68 0.57 -7.98
CA ILE A 278 11.59 -0.40 -7.75
C ILE A 278 12.09 -1.83 -8.02
N ALA A 279 12.72 -2.08 -9.16
CA ALA A 279 13.20 -3.41 -9.53
C ALA A 279 14.23 -3.96 -8.52
N ASN A 280 15.19 -3.14 -8.09
CA ASN A 280 16.17 -3.49 -7.06
C ASN A 280 15.50 -3.82 -5.73
N TYR A 281 14.51 -3.05 -5.31
CA TYR A 281 13.75 -3.30 -4.09
C TYR A 281 13.01 -4.63 -4.18
N LEU A 282 12.24 -4.86 -5.25
CA LEU A 282 11.50 -6.10 -5.47
C LEU A 282 12.44 -7.32 -5.44
N PHE A 283 13.60 -7.23 -6.09
CA PHE A 283 14.58 -8.31 -6.10
C PHE A 283 15.17 -8.57 -4.71
N SER A 284 15.56 -7.53 -3.99
CA SER A 284 16.18 -7.66 -2.66
C SER A 284 15.21 -8.26 -1.64
N GLU A 285 13.96 -7.81 -1.61
CA GLU A 285 12.96 -8.33 -0.68
C GLU A 285 12.54 -9.77 -1.02
N THR A 286 12.41 -10.09 -2.32
CA THR A 286 12.16 -11.46 -2.75
C THR A 286 13.28 -12.40 -2.31
N LYS A 287 14.53 -11.97 -2.45
CA LYS A 287 15.70 -12.75 -2.01
C LYS A 287 15.71 -12.94 -0.49
N LYS A 288 15.37 -11.91 0.28
CA LYS A 288 15.24 -12.02 1.75
C LYS A 288 14.16 -13.02 2.12
N LEU A 289 12.98 -12.94 1.52
CA LEU A 289 11.88 -13.86 1.79
C LEU A 289 12.25 -15.30 1.47
N LYS A 290 12.92 -15.57 0.35
CA LYS A 290 13.43 -16.89 -0.01
C LYS A 290 14.48 -17.43 0.95
N ASN A 291 15.41 -16.58 1.39
CA ASN A 291 16.45 -16.99 2.34
C ASN A 291 15.87 -17.34 3.71
N ILE A 292 14.84 -16.59 4.17
CA ILE A 292 14.09 -16.93 5.38
C ILE A 292 13.37 -18.28 5.20
N GLY A 293 12.76 -18.52 4.04
CA GLY A 293 12.13 -19.80 3.71
C GLY A 293 13.12 -20.96 3.61
N MET A 294 14.34 -20.75 3.10
CA MET A 294 15.40 -21.75 3.07
C MET A 294 15.94 -22.06 4.48
N ASP A 295 16.10 -21.05 5.33
CA ASP A 295 16.55 -21.22 6.71
C ASP A 295 15.51 -21.99 7.55
N THR A 296 14.22 -21.73 7.33
CA THR A 296 13.16 -22.52 7.95
C THR A 296 13.07 -23.93 7.36
N GLY A 297 13.17 -24.08 6.04
CA GLY A 297 13.18 -25.38 5.37
C GLY A 297 14.42 -26.21 5.67
N MET A 298 15.59 -25.62 5.79
CA MET A 298 16.82 -26.32 6.26
C MET A 298 16.69 -26.76 7.72
N LYS A 299 16.07 -25.97 8.57
CA LYS A 299 15.78 -26.36 9.96
C LYS A 299 14.80 -27.52 10.03
N ASP A 300 13.78 -27.54 9.16
CA ASP A 300 12.84 -28.67 9.04
C ASP A 300 13.50 -29.95 8.48
N ILE A 301 14.43 -29.82 7.53
CA ILE A 301 15.20 -30.95 6.98
C ILE A 301 16.26 -31.44 7.99
N MET A 302 16.93 -30.52 8.70
CA MET A 302 17.88 -30.89 9.74
C MET A 302 17.20 -31.55 10.95
N SER A 303 15.95 -31.22 11.24
CA SER A 303 15.16 -31.87 12.29
C SER A 303 14.72 -33.30 11.92
N SER A 304 14.74 -33.64 10.61
CA SER A 304 14.44 -34.99 10.13
C SER A 304 15.67 -35.91 10.06
N LEU A 305 16.86 -35.39 10.24
CA LEU A 305 18.09 -36.17 10.33
C LEU A 305 18.39 -36.42 11.83
N ASP A 306 18.22 -37.68 12.25
CA ASP A 306 18.56 -38.15 13.59
C ASP A 306 19.99 -37.76 13.99
N LYS A 307 20.14 -36.68 14.77
CA LYS A 307 21.34 -36.38 15.56
C LYS A 307 20.95 -36.13 17.01
N PRO A 308 21.65 -36.71 17.98
CA PRO A 308 21.37 -36.54 19.38
C PRO A 308 21.72 -35.11 19.83
N GLU A 309 20.80 -34.52 20.59
CA GLU A 309 20.95 -33.39 21.52
C GLU A 309 21.62 -32.11 20.94
N SER A 310 20.88 -31.37 20.13
CA SER A 310 21.15 -29.94 19.92
C SER A 310 20.14 -29.10 20.70
N GLU A 311 20.62 -28.19 21.53
CA GLU A 311 19.81 -27.21 22.23
C GLU A 311 19.36 -26.13 21.23
N PHE A 312 18.06 -25.89 21.13
CA PHE A 312 17.52 -24.85 20.24
C PHE A 312 17.11 -23.63 21.05
N HIS A 313 17.56 -22.47 20.62
CA HIS A 313 17.18 -21.18 21.21
C HIS A 313 16.19 -20.45 20.29
N PHE A 314 15.01 -20.15 20.82
CA PHE A 314 14.00 -19.38 20.11
C PHE A 314 13.76 -18.06 20.83
N VAL A 315 13.78 -16.96 20.09
CA VAL A 315 13.31 -15.64 20.54
C VAL A 315 11.93 -15.43 19.93
N THR A 316 10.89 -15.51 20.77
CA THR A 316 9.50 -15.37 20.31
C THR A 316 8.65 -14.72 21.40
N ASN A 317 7.56 -14.11 21.02
CA ASN A 317 6.53 -13.66 21.97
C ASN A 317 5.70 -14.86 22.41
N LEU A 318 5.38 -14.93 23.70
CA LEU A 318 4.50 -15.95 24.23
C LEU A 318 3.03 -15.64 23.87
N ASP A 319 2.31 -16.63 23.36
CA ASP A 319 0.86 -16.52 23.09
C ASP A 319 0.06 -16.81 24.36
N PHE A 320 -0.56 -15.75 24.92
CA PHE A 320 -1.43 -15.85 26.10
C PHE A 320 -2.89 -15.96 25.67
N ARG A 321 -3.52 -17.07 25.98
CA ARG A 321 -4.99 -17.22 25.87
C ARG A 321 -5.64 -17.29 27.24
N GLY A 322 -6.11 -16.14 27.70
CA GLY A 322 -6.57 -15.94 29.07
C GLY A 322 -5.39 -16.08 30.04
N LYS A 323 -5.49 -17.07 30.97
CA LYS A 323 -4.43 -17.37 31.96
C LYS A 323 -3.46 -18.49 31.51
N ARG A 324 -3.53 -18.93 30.25
CA ARG A 324 -2.72 -20.02 29.71
C ARG A 324 -1.71 -19.50 28.74
N VAL A 325 -0.52 -20.08 28.69
CA VAL A 325 0.48 -19.85 27.66
C VAL A 325 0.44 -21.02 26.71
N LEU A 326 0.32 -20.75 25.40
CA LEU A 326 0.41 -21.76 24.34
C LEU A 326 1.83 -21.78 23.80
N LEU A 327 2.40 -22.95 23.72
CA LEU A 327 3.64 -23.19 22.99
C LEU A 327 3.33 -23.28 21.50
N SER A 328 4.12 -22.61 20.67
CA SER A 328 3.96 -22.71 19.21
C SER A 328 4.21 -24.15 18.74
N GLU A 329 3.62 -24.51 17.60
CA GLU A 329 3.83 -25.81 16.96
C GLU A 329 5.32 -26.11 16.73
N THR A 330 6.12 -25.09 16.40
CA THR A 330 7.56 -25.20 16.26
C THR A 330 8.25 -25.63 17.55
N ILE A 331 7.91 -25.00 18.69
CA ILE A 331 8.48 -25.35 19.99
C ILE A 331 8.07 -26.77 20.38
N THR A 332 6.81 -27.15 20.23
CA THR A 332 6.32 -28.47 20.59
C THR A 332 6.96 -29.58 19.74
N LYS A 333 7.16 -29.34 18.44
CA LYS A 333 7.86 -30.26 17.53
C LYS A 333 9.36 -30.37 17.87
N CYS A 334 10.08 -29.26 18.05
CA CYS A 334 11.50 -29.28 18.38
C CYS A 334 11.77 -29.92 19.73
N ALA A 335 10.93 -29.68 20.73
CA ALA A 335 11.00 -30.32 22.04
C ALA A 335 10.46 -31.76 22.05
N LYS A 336 9.99 -32.27 20.88
CA LYS A 336 9.40 -33.63 20.73
C LYS A 336 8.29 -33.92 21.76
N LEU A 337 7.51 -32.87 22.14
CA LEU A 337 6.40 -33.02 23.04
C LEU A 337 5.25 -33.79 22.37
N LYS A 338 4.64 -34.77 23.08
CA LYS A 338 3.56 -35.61 22.57
C LYS A 338 2.40 -35.57 23.55
N GLU A 339 1.18 -35.66 23.03
CA GLU A 339 0.00 -35.93 23.83
C GLU A 339 0.14 -37.33 24.50
N GLU A 340 -0.47 -37.52 25.63
CA GLU A 340 -0.48 -38.79 26.41
C GLU A 340 0.88 -39.22 26.99
N VAL A 341 1.85 -38.30 27.07
CA VAL A 341 3.14 -38.54 27.72
C VAL A 341 3.26 -37.69 28.98
N GLU A 342 3.74 -38.25 30.05
CA GLU A 342 3.95 -37.53 31.30
C GLU A 342 5.25 -36.69 31.24
N TYR A 343 5.16 -35.46 31.74
CA TYR A 343 6.27 -34.52 31.80
C TYR A 343 6.42 -33.94 33.21
N GLN A 344 7.66 -33.81 33.63
CA GLN A 344 8.01 -33.01 34.79
C GLN A 344 8.12 -31.56 34.41
N VAL A 345 7.34 -30.68 35.05
CA VAL A 345 7.41 -29.23 34.84
C VAL A 345 8.01 -28.56 36.06
N SER A 346 9.16 -27.94 35.90
CA SER A 346 9.82 -27.14 36.92
C SER A 346 9.63 -25.66 36.62
N VAL A 347 9.19 -24.88 37.62
CA VAL A 347 8.89 -23.45 37.44
C VAL A 347 9.72 -22.62 38.39
N LYS A 348 10.43 -21.63 37.86
CA LYS A 348 11.09 -20.57 38.61
C LYS A 348 10.63 -19.20 38.07
N PRO A 349 10.86 -18.07 38.75
CA PRO A 349 10.59 -16.76 38.18
C PRO A 349 11.27 -16.61 36.84
N ASN A 350 10.47 -16.26 35.80
CA ASN A 350 10.93 -16.08 34.40
C ASN A 350 11.49 -17.34 33.70
N GLU A 351 11.34 -18.54 34.28
CA GLU A 351 11.86 -19.78 33.72
C GLU A 351 10.82 -20.91 33.87
N VAL A 352 10.54 -21.62 32.79
CA VAL A 352 9.75 -22.87 32.79
C VAL A 352 10.55 -23.94 32.06
N LEU A 353 10.83 -25.04 32.72
CA LEU A 353 11.53 -26.18 32.18
C LEU A 353 10.61 -27.39 32.14
N ILE A 354 10.46 -27.99 30.96
CA ILE A 354 9.64 -29.18 30.74
C ILE A 354 10.56 -30.33 30.34
N LYS A 355 10.55 -31.40 31.08
CA LYS A 355 11.33 -32.63 30.84
C LYS A 355 10.40 -33.82 30.73
N LYS A 356 10.64 -34.70 29.78
CA LYS A 356 9.98 -36.00 29.72
C LYS A 356 10.39 -36.85 30.92
N LEU A 357 9.43 -37.46 31.56
CA LEU A 357 9.66 -38.46 32.63
C LEU A 357 10.14 -39.79 32.03
#